data_110a091c93c480a1d85ee5f7e9e31faf
#
_entry.id   110a091c93c480a1d85ee5f7e9e31faf
#
_cell.length_a   1.000
_cell.length_b   1.000
_cell.length_c   1.000
_cell.angle_alpha   90.00
_cell.angle_beta   90.00
_cell.angle_gamma   90.00
#
_symmetry.space_group_name_H-M   'P 1'
#
loop_
_entity.id
_entity.type
_entity.pdbx_description
1 polymer ?
#
loop_
_entity_poly.entity_id
_entity_poly.type
_entity_poly.pdbx_seq_one_letter_code
_entity_poly.pdbx_strand_id
1 'polypeptide(L)'
;MTGERTAVGDVLLAVGARSVKEAVRWAVAVKAVAVLVRDAEDKTAFAGEGESLAVLVVDPAVSWSELAAVVYGLVLEGRETESGRGPTDLFAVADSLADAVGGAVTVEDQLGRVLAYSRGQRHADPARSATILNRQEAEPLRELFEKRGVLAHLEGHDEPLFVAAAPEHGLTGRMVAAVRVGRELLGAVWVACPAPLNGTRLTALADGARTVALHVLRSRASADLERQVESDWVNRLLDGRTDAAEAAALVARLGLPQAPLRVVAVHTRIATQPHAGLLLAFEAVTTGFGWSRPGRSALAANTVYTVLPAQDAAQARQWVHGLRSVLPQQASVLAGISAVAGVAELPTARREAEECLALHEAGPHDIAPPAYDEAWDEIVLRRLYTAARSGRIPARGPVAELRNHDAVHGTPYVATLRAWLDAQGDLARAAERLSVHENTMRYRLRKMAEVTPLGLDDARARLAAMIELAAGDLSAFDKP
;
A
#
# COMPACT_ATOMS: atom_id res chain seq x y z
N MET A 1 22.49 -3.61 -49.20
CA MET A 1 22.78 -4.12 -47.86
C MET A 1 21.54 -3.90 -47.03
N THR A 2 20.73 -4.92 -46.93
CA THR A 2 19.48 -4.96 -46.16
C THR A 2 19.84 -5.15 -44.69
N GLY A 3 19.63 -4.09 -43.87
CA GLY A 3 19.79 -4.20 -42.43
C GLY A 3 18.75 -5.18 -41.87
N GLU A 4 19.23 -6.29 -41.35
CA GLU A 4 18.44 -7.20 -40.55
C GLU A 4 17.87 -6.42 -39.34
N ARG A 5 16.57 -6.19 -39.36
CA ARG A 5 15.83 -5.80 -38.17
C ARG A 5 15.90 -6.98 -37.22
N THR A 6 16.67 -6.86 -36.16
CA THR A 6 16.63 -7.79 -35.04
C THR A 6 15.20 -7.73 -34.49
N ALA A 7 14.42 -8.76 -34.76
CA ALA A 7 13.08 -8.88 -34.17
C ALA A 7 13.27 -9.02 -32.66
N VAL A 8 12.73 -8.10 -31.87
CA VAL A 8 12.55 -8.28 -30.44
C VAL A 8 11.67 -9.51 -30.28
N GLY A 9 12.18 -10.53 -29.61
CA GLY A 9 11.50 -11.82 -29.57
C GLY A 9 10.27 -11.79 -28.68
N ASP A 10 9.22 -12.50 -29.08
CA ASP A 10 8.00 -12.63 -28.33
C ASP A 10 8.21 -13.44 -27.04
N VAL A 11 7.46 -13.13 -25.99
CA VAL A 11 7.40 -13.87 -24.72
C VAL A 11 6.14 -14.70 -24.71
N LEU A 12 6.26 -16.02 -24.55
CA LEU A 12 5.13 -16.93 -24.50
C LEU A 12 4.67 -17.20 -23.06
N LEU A 13 3.43 -16.92 -22.75
CA LEU A 13 2.75 -17.38 -21.55
C LEU A 13 2.14 -18.76 -21.83
N ALA A 14 2.69 -19.81 -21.25
CA ALA A 14 2.28 -21.21 -21.54
C ALA A 14 1.00 -21.60 -20.77
N VAL A 15 -0.09 -20.84 -20.99
CA VAL A 15 -1.39 -21.07 -20.33
C VAL A 15 -1.97 -22.39 -20.79
N GLY A 16 -2.21 -23.31 -19.85
CA GLY A 16 -2.78 -24.62 -20.14
C GLY A 16 -1.79 -25.69 -20.62
N ALA A 17 -0.49 -25.39 -20.69
CA ALA A 17 0.52 -26.41 -20.94
C ALA A 17 0.55 -27.43 -19.80
N ARG A 18 0.58 -28.72 -20.17
CA ARG A 18 0.56 -29.83 -19.21
C ARG A 18 1.94 -30.24 -18.74
N SER A 19 2.98 -29.75 -19.40
CA SER A 19 4.38 -30.00 -19.06
C SER A 19 5.30 -28.92 -19.61
N VAL A 20 6.47 -28.75 -19.01
CA VAL A 20 7.51 -27.83 -19.49
C VAL A 20 7.93 -28.16 -20.93
N LYS A 21 8.04 -29.44 -21.28
CA LYS A 21 8.34 -29.88 -22.66
C LYS A 21 7.29 -29.43 -23.67
N GLU A 22 6.04 -29.41 -23.30
CA GLU A 22 4.95 -28.92 -24.15
C GLU A 22 5.03 -27.40 -24.32
N ALA A 23 5.26 -26.67 -23.24
CA ALA A 23 5.45 -25.23 -23.26
C ALA A 23 6.66 -24.80 -24.12
N VAL A 24 7.78 -25.49 -24.00
CA VAL A 24 8.99 -25.25 -24.79
C VAL A 24 8.72 -25.51 -26.28
N ARG A 25 8.02 -26.61 -26.63
CA ARG A 25 7.65 -26.86 -28.02
C ARG A 25 6.77 -25.74 -28.60
N TRP A 26 5.83 -25.23 -27.83
CA TRP A 26 5.00 -24.10 -28.26
C TRP A 26 5.86 -22.84 -28.48
N ALA A 27 6.78 -22.55 -27.56
CA ALA A 27 7.67 -21.39 -27.65
C ALA A 27 8.59 -21.48 -28.88
N VAL A 28 9.17 -22.64 -29.15
CA VAL A 28 10.01 -22.85 -30.33
C VAL A 28 9.19 -22.72 -31.62
N ALA A 29 7.95 -23.24 -31.66
CA ALA A 29 7.09 -23.13 -32.83
C ALA A 29 6.73 -21.69 -33.20
N VAL A 30 6.58 -20.80 -32.20
CA VAL A 30 6.29 -19.37 -32.41
C VAL A 30 7.54 -18.49 -32.39
N LYS A 31 8.73 -19.10 -32.30
CA LYS A 31 10.02 -18.38 -32.22
C LYS A 31 10.11 -17.39 -31.06
N ALA A 32 9.48 -17.70 -29.92
CA ALA A 32 9.58 -16.92 -28.73
C ALA A 32 11.01 -16.94 -28.15
N VAL A 33 11.45 -15.85 -27.55
CA VAL A 33 12.75 -15.75 -26.85
C VAL A 33 12.67 -16.18 -25.39
N ALA A 34 11.46 -16.16 -24.81
CA ALA A 34 11.20 -16.61 -23.45
C ALA A 34 9.85 -17.31 -23.34
N VAL A 35 9.75 -18.28 -22.45
CA VAL A 35 8.50 -18.96 -22.10
C VAL A 35 8.32 -18.97 -20.59
N LEU A 36 7.14 -18.59 -20.13
CA LEU A 36 6.75 -18.63 -18.72
C LEU A 36 5.89 -19.87 -18.50
N VAL A 37 6.29 -20.68 -17.52
CA VAL A 37 5.61 -21.94 -17.15
C VAL A 37 5.26 -21.91 -15.67
N ARG A 38 4.13 -22.54 -15.30
CA ARG A 38 3.80 -22.80 -13.90
C ARG A 38 4.23 -24.22 -13.56
N ASP A 39 4.75 -24.37 -12.36
CA ASP A 39 5.07 -25.65 -11.74
C ASP A 39 5.92 -26.58 -12.63
N ALA A 40 7.19 -26.64 -12.33
CA ALA A 40 8.12 -27.58 -12.96
C ALA A 40 8.55 -28.60 -11.89
N GLU A 41 7.81 -29.70 -11.77
CA GLU A 41 8.27 -30.84 -10.95
C GLU A 41 9.60 -31.41 -11.43
N ASP A 42 9.97 -31.17 -12.68
CA ASP A 42 11.19 -31.70 -13.30
C ASP A 42 12.14 -30.57 -13.73
N LYS A 43 13.00 -30.17 -12.80
CA LYS A 43 14.05 -29.16 -13.03
C LYS A 43 15.16 -29.64 -14.00
N THR A 44 15.19 -30.91 -14.38
CA THR A 44 16.23 -31.51 -15.22
C THR A 44 15.90 -31.46 -16.72
N ALA A 45 14.70 -31.05 -17.10
CA ALA A 45 14.25 -31.02 -18.49
C ALA A 45 14.82 -29.85 -19.33
N PHE A 46 15.70 -29.02 -18.77
CA PHE A 46 16.18 -27.78 -19.40
C PHE A 46 17.43 -27.94 -20.28
N ALA A 47 18.02 -29.13 -20.34
CA ALA A 47 19.27 -29.35 -21.10
C ALA A 47 18.94 -29.98 -22.46
N GLY A 48 18.87 -29.17 -23.53
CA GLY A 48 19.10 -29.69 -24.86
C GLY A 48 18.22 -29.26 -26.04
N GLU A 49 17.16 -28.48 -25.88
CA GLU A 49 16.37 -28.04 -27.07
C GLU A 49 16.20 -26.51 -27.07
N GLY A 50 17.09 -25.82 -27.76
CA GLY A 50 17.01 -24.39 -28.06
C GLY A 50 18.01 -23.53 -27.29
N GLU A 51 19.23 -23.35 -27.79
CA GLU A 51 20.30 -22.53 -27.19
C GLU A 51 19.95 -21.03 -26.98
N SER A 52 18.74 -20.58 -27.39
CA SER A 52 18.32 -19.17 -27.30
C SER A 52 16.98 -18.93 -26.58
N LEU A 53 16.34 -19.96 -26.02
CA LEU A 53 15.06 -19.82 -25.34
C LEU A 53 15.24 -19.76 -23.81
N ALA A 54 14.81 -18.65 -23.19
CA ALA A 54 14.76 -18.53 -21.73
C ALA A 54 13.49 -19.20 -21.19
N VAL A 55 13.63 -20.11 -20.23
CA VAL A 55 12.50 -20.73 -19.54
C VAL A 55 12.41 -20.17 -18.12
N LEU A 56 11.28 -19.52 -17.81
CA LEU A 56 11.00 -18.89 -16.50
C LEU A 56 9.91 -19.70 -15.79
N VAL A 57 10.24 -20.20 -14.61
CA VAL A 57 9.28 -20.90 -13.77
C VAL A 57 8.62 -19.89 -12.83
N VAL A 58 7.31 -19.84 -12.84
CA VAL A 58 6.50 -18.87 -12.11
C VAL A 58 5.79 -19.57 -10.96
N ASP A 59 5.70 -18.88 -9.82
CA ASP A 59 4.94 -19.35 -8.66
C ASP A 59 3.49 -19.65 -9.06
N PRO A 60 2.97 -20.86 -8.77
CA PRO A 60 1.57 -21.21 -9.05
C PRO A 60 0.55 -20.27 -8.41
N ALA A 61 0.90 -19.59 -7.31
CA ALA A 61 0.02 -18.64 -6.64
C ALA A 61 -0.24 -17.35 -7.43
N VAL A 62 0.67 -16.99 -8.37
CA VAL A 62 0.50 -15.79 -9.21
C VAL A 62 -0.48 -16.08 -10.34
N SER A 63 -1.49 -15.24 -10.54
CA SER A 63 -2.46 -15.42 -11.63
C SER A 63 -1.84 -15.17 -13.00
N TRP A 64 -2.32 -15.87 -14.06
CA TRP A 64 -1.85 -15.63 -15.42
C TRP A 64 -2.14 -14.21 -15.93
N SER A 65 -3.21 -13.59 -15.43
CA SER A 65 -3.57 -12.20 -15.76
C SER A 65 -2.58 -11.19 -15.16
N GLU A 66 -2.15 -11.40 -13.91
CA GLU A 66 -1.13 -10.58 -13.27
C GLU A 66 0.20 -10.72 -14.00
N LEU A 67 0.57 -11.96 -14.33
CA LEU A 67 1.81 -12.23 -15.05
C LEU A 67 1.80 -11.61 -16.44
N ALA A 68 0.66 -11.70 -17.16
CA ALA A 68 0.50 -11.07 -18.47
C ALA A 68 0.63 -9.56 -18.38
N ALA A 69 0.07 -8.91 -17.37
CA ALA A 69 0.19 -7.46 -17.15
C ALA A 69 1.63 -7.04 -16.92
N VAL A 70 2.38 -7.79 -16.10
CA VAL A 70 3.82 -7.51 -15.84
C VAL A 70 4.66 -7.69 -17.10
N VAL A 71 4.50 -8.82 -17.81
CA VAL A 71 5.23 -9.11 -19.04
C VAL A 71 4.91 -8.07 -20.11
N TYR A 72 3.64 -7.71 -20.26
CA TYR A 72 3.20 -6.71 -21.24
C TYR A 72 3.78 -5.32 -20.91
N GLY A 73 3.79 -4.93 -19.63
CA GLY A 73 4.45 -3.70 -19.18
C GLY A 73 5.93 -3.67 -19.53
N LEU A 74 6.66 -4.75 -19.20
CA LEU A 74 8.09 -4.86 -19.51
C LEU A 74 8.37 -4.87 -21.03
N VAL A 75 7.53 -5.53 -21.83
CA VAL A 75 7.68 -5.56 -23.31
C VAL A 75 7.36 -4.19 -23.91
N LEU A 76 6.35 -3.46 -23.39
CA LEU A 76 6.06 -2.10 -23.85
C LEU A 76 7.18 -1.13 -23.46
N GLU A 77 7.67 -1.17 -22.23
CA GLU A 77 8.84 -0.39 -21.80
C GLU A 77 10.05 -0.65 -22.69
N GLY A 78 10.33 -1.93 -23.00
CA GLY A 78 11.43 -2.31 -23.92
C GLY A 78 11.23 -1.79 -25.34
N ARG A 79 10.02 -1.84 -25.88
CA ARG A 79 9.70 -1.31 -27.23
C ARG A 79 9.78 0.21 -27.30
N GLU A 80 9.35 0.92 -26.28
CA GLU A 80 9.48 2.38 -26.21
C GLU A 80 10.95 2.80 -26.17
N THR A 81 11.78 2.09 -25.41
CA THR A 81 13.22 2.33 -25.31
C THR A 81 13.94 2.08 -26.65
N GLU A 82 13.58 1.01 -27.36
CA GLU A 82 14.17 0.69 -28.67
C GLU A 82 13.68 1.60 -29.80
N SER A 83 12.43 2.10 -29.73
CA SER A 83 11.86 2.93 -30.80
C SER A 83 12.24 4.40 -30.71
N GLY A 84 12.83 4.86 -29.59
CA GLY A 84 13.23 6.25 -29.38
C GLY A 84 12.07 7.25 -29.49
N ARG A 85 10.85 6.83 -29.24
CA ARG A 85 9.63 7.61 -29.49
C ARG A 85 8.89 8.07 -28.24
N GLY A 86 9.43 7.84 -27.06
CA GLY A 86 8.88 8.41 -25.83
C GLY A 86 9.36 9.84 -25.61
N PRO A 87 8.50 10.81 -25.35
CA PRO A 87 8.92 12.18 -25.00
C PRO A 87 9.68 12.23 -23.66
N THR A 88 9.85 11.10 -22.97
CA THR A 88 10.41 10.96 -21.61
C THR A 88 11.35 9.78 -21.48
N ASP A 89 12.03 9.37 -22.53
CA ASP A 89 12.95 8.22 -22.47
C ASP A 89 14.22 8.57 -21.68
N LEU A 90 14.16 8.42 -20.35
CA LEU A 90 15.30 8.59 -19.46
C LEU A 90 16.43 7.59 -19.76
N PHE A 91 16.15 6.42 -20.31
CA PHE A 91 17.16 5.43 -20.69
C PHE A 91 17.99 5.94 -21.88
N ALA A 92 17.34 6.56 -22.90
CA ALA A 92 18.07 7.18 -24.01
C ALA A 92 18.90 8.38 -23.56
N VAL A 93 18.42 9.16 -22.61
CA VAL A 93 19.21 10.24 -22.01
C VAL A 93 20.40 9.68 -21.23
N ALA A 94 20.21 8.61 -20.46
CA ALA A 94 21.30 7.94 -19.74
C ALA A 94 22.34 7.35 -20.70
N ASP A 95 21.93 6.78 -21.83
CA ASP A 95 22.82 6.29 -22.90
C ASP A 95 23.64 7.42 -23.53
N SER A 96 22.97 8.50 -23.94
CA SER A 96 23.63 9.67 -24.52
C SER A 96 24.64 10.31 -23.57
N LEU A 97 24.26 10.38 -22.29
CA LEU A 97 25.14 10.90 -21.25
C LEU A 97 26.34 9.96 -21.00
N ALA A 98 26.13 8.64 -20.99
CA ALA A 98 27.20 7.67 -20.84
C ALA A 98 28.25 7.78 -21.96
N ASP A 99 27.81 7.97 -23.20
CA ASP A 99 28.67 8.21 -24.35
C ASP A 99 29.47 9.51 -24.21
N ALA A 100 28.84 10.58 -23.74
CA ALA A 100 29.47 11.88 -23.54
C ALA A 100 30.52 11.89 -22.42
N VAL A 101 30.22 11.22 -21.29
CA VAL A 101 31.13 11.18 -20.11
C VAL A 101 32.17 10.04 -20.19
N GLY A 102 31.92 9.05 -21.04
CA GLY A 102 32.78 7.85 -21.20
C GLY A 102 32.71 6.91 -20.01
N GLY A 103 31.54 6.78 -19.36
CA GLY A 103 31.32 5.92 -18.20
C GLY A 103 29.86 5.52 -18.06
N ALA A 104 29.60 4.37 -17.45
CA ALA A 104 28.24 3.90 -17.25
C ALA A 104 27.46 4.83 -16.32
N VAL A 105 26.21 5.14 -16.68
CA VAL A 105 25.33 6.08 -15.97
C VAL A 105 24.17 5.35 -15.29
N THR A 106 23.81 5.76 -14.06
CA THR A 106 22.51 5.50 -13.42
C THR A 106 21.86 6.82 -13.03
N VAL A 107 20.55 6.89 -13.16
CA VAL A 107 19.71 7.97 -12.71
C VAL A 107 18.85 7.44 -11.57
N GLU A 108 18.90 8.09 -10.42
CA GLU A 108 18.21 7.67 -9.20
C GLU A 108 17.36 8.82 -8.66
N ASP A 109 16.26 8.49 -7.99
CA ASP A 109 15.44 9.48 -7.29
C ASP A 109 16.04 9.83 -5.91
N GLN A 110 15.36 10.69 -5.15
CA GLN A 110 15.76 11.11 -3.81
C GLN A 110 15.85 9.97 -2.79
N LEU A 111 15.15 8.85 -3.04
CA LEU A 111 15.12 7.67 -2.18
C LEU A 111 16.13 6.60 -2.63
N GLY A 112 16.98 6.89 -3.62
CA GLY A 112 17.92 5.94 -4.19
C GLY A 112 17.26 4.86 -5.07
N ARG A 113 16.03 5.10 -5.55
CA ARG A 113 15.37 4.19 -6.50
C ARG A 113 15.86 4.49 -7.92
N VAL A 114 16.21 3.44 -8.64
CA VAL A 114 16.72 3.57 -10.02
C VAL A 114 15.57 3.94 -10.97
N LEU A 115 15.66 5.11 -11.59
CA LEU A 115 14.75 5.59 -12.62
C LEU A 115 15.18 5.16 -14.02
N ALA A 116 16.49 5.20 -14.31
CA ALA A 116 17.06 4.75 -15.57
C ALA A 116 18.54 4.40 -15.42
N TYR A 117 19.08 3.67 -16.39
CA TYR A 117 20.51 3.36 -16.49
C TYR A 117 20.94 3.18 -17.95
N SER A 118 22.22 3.43 -18.24
CA SER A 118 22.78 3.28 -19.58
C SER A 118 23.06 1.82 -19.95
N ARG A 119 23.13 1.50 -21.24
CA ARG A 119 23.38 0.15 -21.76
C ARG A 119 24.74 -0.43 -21.36
N GLY A 120 25.75 0.38 -21.19
CA GLY A 120 27.14 -0.03 -20.95
C GLY A 120 27.48 -0.57 -19.57
N GLN A 121 26.65 -1.47 -18.98
CA GLN A 121 26.83 -2.00 -17.61
C GLN A 121 27.80 -3.20 -17.48
N ARG A 122 28.49 -3.58 -18.52
CA ARG A 122 29.37 -4.80 -18.57
C ARG A 122 30.46 -4.83 -17.48
N HIS A 123 30.88 -3.68 -16.99
CA HIS A 123 31.90 -3.52 -15.95
C HIS A 123 31.32 -2.85 -14.70
N ALA A 124 30.01 -3.03 -14.46
CA ALA A 124 29.38 -2.54 -13.23
C ALA A 124 29.99 -3.22 -12.01
N ASP A 125 30.32 -2.42 -11.00
CA ASP A 125 30.75 -2.94 -9.71
C ASP A 125 29.59 -3.69 -8.99
N PRO A 126 29.91 -4.52 -7.97
CA PRO A 126 28.88 -5.27 -7.24
C PRO A 126 27.78 -4.38 -6.64
N ALA A 127 28.15 -3.21 -6.08
CA ALA A 127 27.19 -2.27 -5.51
C ALA A 127 26.20 -1.76 -6.57
N ARG A 128 26.71 -1.39 -7.76
CA ARG A 128 25.89 -0.93 -8.87
C ARG A 128 24.98 -2.02 -9.43
N SER A 129 25.54 -3.22 -9.61
CA SER A 129 24.76 -4.36 -10.07
C SER A 129 23.61 -4.66 -9.11
N ALA A 130 23.86 -4.65 -7.80
CA ALA A 130 22.84 -4.83 -6.80
C ALA A 130 21.78 -3.71 -6.84
N THR A 131 22.19 -2.45 -6.95
CA THR A 131 21.29 -1.29 -7.07
C THR A 131 20.35 -1.41 -8.27
N ILE A 132 20.90 -1.76 -9.45
CA ILE A 132 20.10 -1.92 -10.68
C ILE A 132 19.13 -3.11 -10.57
N LEU A 133 19.60 -4.27 -10.08
CA LEU A 133 18.78 -5.48 -9.96
C LEU A 133 17.67 -5.33 -8.93
N ASN A 134 17.97 -4.69 -7.80
CA ASN A 134 16.98 -4.43 -6.75
C ASN A 134 16.14 -3.18 -7.00
N ARG A 135 16.42 -2.43 -8.06
CA ARG A 135 15.84 -1.12 -8.39
C ARG A 135 15.96 -0.08 -7.28
N GLN A 136 16.79 -0.32 -6.30
CA GLN A 136 17.00 0.55 -5.15
C GLN A 136 18.42 0.38 -4.58
N GLU A 137 18.98 1.48 -4.10
CA GLU A 137 20.22 1.49 -3.37
C GLU A 137 20.11 0.69 -2.06
N ALA A 138 21.12 -0.13 -1.76
CA ALA A 138 21.16 -0.90 -0.53
C ALA A 138 21.43 0.01 0.68
N GLU A 139 20.78 -0.22 1.80
CA GLU A 139 20.90 0.59 3.03
C GLU A 139 22.35 0.83 3.48
N PRO A 140 23.26 -0.18 3.49
CA PRO A 140 24.66 0.05 3.86
C PRO A 140 25.40 1.03 2.95
N LEU A 141 25.02 1.09 1.67
CA LEU A 141 25.60 2.01 0.68
C LEU A 141 25.07 3.42 0.91
N ARG A 142 23.78 3.56 1.20
CA ARG A 142 23.15 4.83 1.55
C ARG A 142 23.74 5.45 2.82
N GLU A 143 23.93 4.65 3.86
CA GLU A 143 24.62 5.08 5.08
C GLU A 143 26.07 5.56 4.81
N LEU A 144 26.78 4.87 3.90
CA LEU A 144 28.12 5.27 3.49
C LEU A 144 28.09 6.66 2.83
N PHE A 145 27.15 6.91 1.92
CA PHE A 145 27.01 8.19 1.24
C PHE A 145 26.61 9.30 2.20
N GLU A 146 25.74 9.01 3.16
CA GLU A 146 25.37 9.95 4.21
C GLU A 146 26.57 10.32 5.08
N LYS A 147 27.32 9.33 5.57
CA LYS A 147 28.54 9.52 6.37
C LYS A 147 29.64 10.31 5.63
N ARG A 148 29.70 10.16 4.29
CA ARG A 148 30.63 10.92 3.43
C ARG A 148 30.12 12.30 3.02
N GLY A 149 28.94 12.71 3.48
CA GLY A 149 28.34 14.00 3.17
C GLY A 149 27.84 14.14 1.73
N VAL A 150 27.71 13.04 0.99
CA VAL A 150 27.27 13.05 -0.42
C VAL A 150 25.84 13.57 -0.51
N LEU A 151 24.94 13.09 0.34
CA LEU A 151 23.53 13.52 0.31
C LEU A 151 23.39 15.00 0.65
N ALA A 152 24.11 15.48 1.69
CA ALA A 152 24.13 16.90 2.04
C ALA A 152 24.72 17.80 0.92
N HIS A 153 25.72 17.29 0.18
CA HIS A 153 26.24 17.98 -0.99
C HIS A 153 25.18 18.09 -2.10
N LEU A 154 24.50 16.98 -2.41
CA LEU A 154 23.44 16.97 -3.42
C LEU A 154 22.27 17.88 -3.07
N GLU A 155 21.98 18.08 -1.78
CA GLU A 155 20.94 19.00 -1.33
C GLU A 155 21.34 20.49 -1.47
N GLY A 156 22.60 20.79 -1.31
CA GLY A 156 23.09 22.17 -1.23
C GLY A 156 23.84 22.70 -2.45
N HIS A 157 24.36 21.85 -3.32
CA HIS A 157 25.30 22.23 -4.39
C HIS A 157 24.92 21.62 -5.73
N ASP A 158 25.21 22.34 -6.81
CA ASP A 158 24.98 21.91 -8.18
C ASP A 158 26.24 21.32 -8.84
N GLU A 159 27.41 21.54 -8.23
CA GLU A 159 28.68 21.02 -8.75
C GLU A 159 28.76 19.50 -8.57
N PRO A 160 29.15 18.77 -9.63
CA PRO A 160 29.35 17.33 -9.49
C PRO A 160 30.43 16.97 -8.46
N LEU A 161 30.16 15.98 -7.62
CA LEU A 161 31.06 15.50 -6.58
C LEU A 161 31.69 14.16 -6.97
N PHE A 162 32.98 13.97 -6.70
CA PHE A 162 33.64 12.66 -6.82
C PHE A 162 33.54 11.88 -5.51
N VAL A 163 33.01 10.69 -5.57
CA VAL A 163 32.92 9.72 -4.48
C VAL A 163 34.00 8.66 -4.67
N ALA A 164 34.96 8.61 -3.76
CA ALA A 164 36.05 7.65 -3.81
C ALA A 164 35.53 6.20 -3.64
N ALA A 165 36.29 5.25 -4.20
CA ALA A 165 36.00 3.83 -4.06
C ALA A 165 35.89 3.39 -2.59
N ALA A 166 35.06 2.37 -2.35
CA ALA A 166 34.90 1.68 -1.07
C ALA A 166 34.78 0.18 -1.35
N PRO A 167 35.91 -0.52 -1.49
CA PRO A 167 35.94 -1.92 -1.86
C PRO A 167 35.16 -2.81 -0.89
N GLU A 168 35.14 -2.46 0.38
CA GLU A 168 34.38 -3.14 1.46
C GLU A 168 32.86 -3.15 1.21
N HIS A 169 32.35 -2.17 0.45
CA HIS A 169 30.96 -2.10 0.00
C HIS A 169 30.77 -2.50 -1.47
N GLY A 170 31.83 -3.01 -2.12
CA GLY A 170 31.80 -3.34 -3.55
C GLY A 170 31.64 -2.13 -4.45
N LEU A 171 32.01 -0.93 -3.97
CA LEU A 171 31.86 0.34 -4.67
C LEU A 171 33.19 0.74 -5.35
N THR A 172 33.15 0.97 -6.67
CA THR A 172 34.21 1.67 -7.39
C THR A 172 34.02 3.19 -7.33
N GLY A 173 35.02 3.97 -7.77
CA GLY A 173 34.89 5.42 -7.81
C GLY A 173 33.74 5.87 -8.71
N ARG A 174 33.07 6.95 -8.31
CA ARG A 174 31.92 7.52 -9.03
C ARG A 174 31.93 9.04 -9.00
N MET A 175 31.48 9.65 -10.09
CA MET A 175 31.00 11.03 -10.06
C MET A 175 29.48 11.03 -9.81
N VAL A 176 29.00 11.98 -9.02
CA VAL A 176 27.57 12.21 -8.81
C VAL A 176 27.24 13.67 -9.09
N ALA A 177 26.12 13.92 -9.74
CA ALA A 177 25.57 15.24 -9.99
C ALA A 177 24.12 15.30 -9.53
N ALA A 178 23.73 16.40 -8.89
CA ALA A 178 22.36 16.64 -8.46
C ALA A 178 21.44 16.82 -9.68
N VAL A 179 20.31 16.12 -9.68
CA VAL A 179 19.20 16.36 -10.60
C VAL A 179 18.24 17.30 -9.92
N ARG A 180 18.20 18.55 -10.34
CA ARG A 180 17.52 19.62 -9.61
C ARG A 180 16.76 20.57 -10.55
N VAL A 181 15.62 21.07 -10.06
CA VAL A 181 14.86 22.16 -10.68
C VAL A 181 14.65 23.27 -9.65
N GLY A 182 15.28 24.42 -9.89
CA GLY A 182 15.32 25.49 -8.90
C GLY A 182 15.99 25.03 -7.60
N ARG A 183 15.25 25.05 -6.49
CA ARG A 183 15.73 24.57 -5.18
C ARG A 183 15.37 23.11 -4.89
N GLU A 184 14.53 22.50 -5.71
CA GLU A 184 14.04 21.14 -5.49
C GLU A 184 15.02 20.13 -6.04
N LEU A 185 15.55 19.26 -5.19
CA LEU A 185 16.30 18.07 -5.58
C LEU A 185 15.30 17.01 -6.07
N LEU A 186 15.47 16.52 -7.30
CA LEU A 186 14.61 15.46 -7.88
C LEU A 186 15.27 14.08 -7.83
N GLY A 187 16.59 14.05 -7.66
CA GLY A 187 17.38 12.83 -7.65
C GLY A 187 18.84 13.10 -7.95
N ALA A 188 19.55 12.09 -8.45
CA ALA A 188 20.96 12.18 -8.77
C ALA A 188 21.31 11.37 -10.02
N VAL A 189 22.34 11.84 -10.74
CA VAL A 189 22.99 11.09 -11.81
C VAL A 189 24.33 10.58 -11.31
N TRP A 190 24.55 9.28 -11.38
CA TRP A 190 25.79 8.61 -10.99
C TRP A 190 26.55 8.11 -12.21
N VAL A 191 27.83 8.37 -12.27
CA VAL A 191 28.72 7.92 -13.36
C VAL A 191 29.85 7.10 -12.77
N ALA A 192 29.99 5.86 -13.20
CA ALA A 192 31.15 5.03 -12.83
C ALA A 192 32.42 5.58 -13.46
N CYS A 193 33.41 5.94 -12.64
CA CYS A 193 34.71 6.41 -13.08
C CYS A 193 35.78 6.14 -12.04
N PRO A 194 36.99 5.72 -12.41
CA PRO A 194 38.06 5.42 -11.46
C PRO A 194 38.70 6.66 -10.85
N ALA A 195 38.51 7.83 -11.47
CA ALA A 195 39.07 9.12 -11.06
C ALA A 195 38.08 10.24 -11.38
N PRO A 196 38.20 11.44 -10.72
CA PRO A 196 37.38 12.58 -11.01
C PRO A 196 37.33 12.94 -12.48
N LEU A 197 36.14 13.21 -13.02
CA LEU A 197 35.96 13.76 -14.35
C LEU A 197 36.46 15.20 -14.41
N ASN A 198 36.96 15.63 -15.54
CA ASN A 198 37.44 17.00 -15.77
C ASN A 198 37.08 17.49 -17.18
N GLY A 199 37.26 18.79 -17.41
CA GLY A 199 37.06 19.43 -18.70
C GLY A 199 35.67 19.14 -19.30
N THR A 200 35.64 18.78 -20.56
CA THR A 200 34.41 18.55 -21.34
C THR A 200 33.51 17.46 -20.75
N ARG A 201 34.09 16.42 -20.15
CA ARG A 201 33.32 15.33 -19.52
C ARG A 201 32.59 15.78 -18.25
N LEU A 202 33.22 16.62 -17.44
CA LEU A 202 32.61 17.20 -16.25
C LEU A 202 31.45 18.13 -16.65
N THR A 203 31.68 18.98 -17.67
CA THR A 203 30.62 19.85 -18.20
C THR A 203 29.45 19.02 -18.76
N ALA A 204 29.75 17.95 -19.52
CA ALA A 204 28.75 17.06 -20.05
C ALA A 204 27.90 16.40 -18.94
N LEU A 205 28.53 16.03 -17.82
CA LEU A 205 27.78 15.50 -16.66
C LEU A 205 26.83 16.53 -16.06
N ALA A 206 27.30 17.76 -15.86
CA ALA A 206 26.47 18.84 -15.30
C ALA A 206 25.31 19.23 -16.25
N ASP A 207 25.56 19.30 -17.55
CA ASP A 207 24.52 19.58 -18.56
C ASP A 207 23.54 18.41 -18.70
N GLY A 208 24.05 17.17 -18.64
CA GLY A 208 23.25 15.96 -18.65
C GLY A 208 22.33 15.88 -17.44
N ALA A 209 22.81 16.21 -16.24
CA ALA A 209 22.00 16.26 -15.04
C ALA A 209 20.85 17.26 -15.15
N ARG A 210 21.08 18.43 -15.76
CA ARG A 210 20.02 19.40 -16.09
C ARG A 210 19.01 18.86 -17.08
N THR A 211 19.47 18.15 -18.11
CA THR A 211 18.58 17.50 -19.08
C THR A 211 17.74 16.41 -18.41
N VAL A 212 18.36 15.57 -17.57
CA VAL A 212 17.65 14.55 -16.77
C VAL A 212 16.60 15.22 -15.87
N ALA A 213 16.92 16.36 -15.25
CA ALA A 213 15.98 17.09 -14.40
C ALA A 213 14.70 17.50 -15.16
N LEU A 214 14.83 17.97 -16.39
CA LEU A 214 13.67 18.32 -17.22
C LEU A 214 12.84 17.10 -17.59
N HIS A 215 13.48 15.96 -17.90
CA HIS A 215 12.78 14.71 -18.19
C HIS A 215 12.07 14.15 -16.96
N VAL A 216 12.72 14.14 -15.80
CA VAL A 216 12.12 13.71 -14.53
C VAL A 216 10.94 14.60 -14.15
N LEU A 217 11.08 15.91 -14.27
CA LEU A 217 9.98 16.84 -14.00
C LEU A 217 8.79 16.60 -14.92
N ARG A 218 9.04 16.42 -16.23
CA ARG A 218 8.00 16.14 -17.21
C ARG A 218 7.31 14.80 -16.93
N SER A 219 8.09 13.75 -16.62
CA SER A 219 7.56 12.43 -16.26
C SER A 219 6.70 12.49 -14.99
N ARG A 220 7.18 13.22 -13.96
CA ARG A 220 6.40 13.46 -12.74
C ARG A 220 5.11 14.21 -13.03
N ALA A 221 5.15 15.28 -13.82
CA ALA A 221 3.95 16.05 -14.17
C ALA A 221 2.92 15.21 -14.92
N SER A 222 3.37 14.35 -15.86
CA SER A 222 2.48 13.41 -16.56
C SER A 222 1.89 12.38 -15.61
N ALA A 223 2.73 11.74 -14.77
CA ALA A 223 2.27 10.78 -13.77
C ALA A 223 1.35 11.42 -12.72
N ASP A 224 1.58 12.67 -12.33
CA ASP A 224 0.71 13.41 -11.41
C ASP A 224 -0.66 13.65 -12.03
N LEU A 225 -0.70 14.03 -13.32
CA LEU A 225 -1.96 14.20 -14.04
C LEU A 225 -2.75 12.89 -14.15
N GLU A 226 -2.06 11.79 -14.48
CA GLU A 226 -2.69 10.46 -14.53
C GLU A 226 -3.22 10.04 -13.16
N ARG A 227 -2.45 10.24 -12.09
CA ARG A 227 -2.87 10.00 -10.71
C ARG A 227 -4.06 10.85 -10.32
N GLN A 228 -4.09 12.12 -10.74
CA GLN A 228 -5.19 13.02 -10.45
C GLN A 228 -6.47 12.58 -11.18
N VAL A 229 -6.38 12.20 -12.45
CA VAL A 229 -7.51 11.67 -13.23
C VAL A 229 -8.04 10.37 -12.62
N GLU A 230 -7.15 9.45 -12.23
CA GLU A 230 -7.54 8.21 -11.56
C GLU A 230 -8.22 8.50 -10.21
N SER A 231 -7.63 9.38 -9.40
CA SER A 231 -8.18 9.79 -8.12
C SER A 231 -9.57 10.41 -8.28
N ASP A 232 -9.79 11.22 -9.32
CA ASP A 232 -11.10 11.79 -9.62
C ASP A 232 -12.13 10.69 -9.96
N TRP A 233 -11.76 9.73 -10.79
CA TRP A 233 -12.65 8.62 -11.15
C TRP A 233 -12.99 7.74 -9.95
N VAL A 234 -12.02 7.42 -9.10
CA VAL A 234 -12.25 6.65 -7.87
C VAL A 234 -13.14 7.43 -6.90
N ASN A 235 -12.90 8.73 -6.71
CA ASN A 235 -13.74 9.57 -5.86
C ASN A 235 -15.18 9.63 -6.38
N ARG A 236 -15.40 9.76 -7.69
CA ARG A 236 -16.75 9.74 -8.28
C ARG A 236 -17.48 8.42 -8.02
N LEU A 237 -16.78 7.28 -8.10
CA LEU A 237 -17.35 5.97 -7.75
C LEU A 237 -17.73 5.89 -6.27
N LEU A 238 -16.87 6.41 -5.39
CA LEU A 238 -17.06 6.34 -3.95
C LEU A 238 -18.08 7.35 -3.40
N ASP A 239 -18.30 8.46 -4.10
CA ASP A 239 -19.27 9.50 -3.69
C ASP A 239 -20.72 9.15 -4.04
N GLY A 240 -20.95 8.13 -4.87
CA GLY A 240 -22.30 7.71 -5.26
C GLY A 240 -23.03 8.71 -6.15
N ARG A 241 -22.30 9.57 -6.88
CA ARG A 241 -22.85 10.57 -7.78
C ARG A 241 -22.99 10.08 -9.21
N THR A 242 -22.62 8.84 -9.48
CA THR A 242 -22.66 8.19 -10.79
C THR A 242 -23.90 7.28 -10.88
N ASP A 243 -24.50 7.20 -12.05
CA ASP A 243 -25.48 6.15 -12.33
C ASP A 243 -24.79 4.80 -12.57
N ALA A 244 -25.57 3.72 -12.64
CA ALA A 244 -25.02 2.37 -12.75
C ALA A 244 -24.21 2.14 -14.05
N ALA A 245 -24.60 2.77 -15.16
CA ALA A 245 -23.91 2.64 -16.44
C ALA A 245 -22.56 3.40 -16.41
N GLU A 246 -22.56 4.61 -15.87
CA GLU A 246 -21.35 5.41 -15.69
C GLU A 246 -20.38 4.73 -14.70
N ALA A 247 -20.88 4.20 -13.59
CA ALA A 247 -20.06 3.47 -12.61
C ALA A 247 -19.40 2.25 -13.24
N ALA A 248 -20.13 1.45 -14.02
CA ALA A 248 -19.58 0.31 -14.75
C ALA A 248 -18.52 0.72 -15.77
N ALA A 249 -18.72 1.84 -16.48
CA ALA A 249 -17.75 2.38 -17.43
C ALA A 249 -16.48 2.87 -16.74
N LEU A 250 -16.58 3.53 -15.58
CA LEU A 250 -15.44 3.99 -14.80
C LEU A 250 -14.63 2.80 -14.27
N VAL A 251 -15.28 1.77 -13.73
CA VAL A 251 -14.62 0.53 -13.26
C VAL A 251 -13.87 -0.14 -14.41
N ALA A 252 -14.46 -0.23 -15.60
CA ALA A 252 -13.79 -0.77 -16.79
C ALA A 252 -12.56 0.07 -17.21
N ARG A 253 -12.66 1.41 -17.18
CA ARG A 253 -11.53 2.31 -17.48
C ARG A 253 -10.42 2.19 -16.46
N LEU A 254 -10.75 1.97 -15.19
CA LEU A 254 -9.80 1.72 -14.12
C LEU A 254 -9.16 0.33 -14.19
N GLY A 255 -9.64 -0.55 -15.09
CA GLY A 255 -9.17 -1.93 -15.21
C GLY A 255 -9.52 -2.80 -13.99
N LEU A 256 -10.58 -2.44 -13.26
CA LEU A 256 -11.07 -3.20 -12.12
C LEU A 256 -12.14 -4.21 -12.55
N PRO A 257 -12.27 -5.36 -11.88
CA PRO A 257 -13.39 -6.27 -12.08
C PRO A 257 -14.70 -5.67 -11.58
N GLN A 258 -15.85 -6.21 -12.01
CA GLN A 258 -17.15 -5.76 -11.53
C GLN A 258 -17.43 -6.16 -10.07
N ALA A 259 -16.90 -7.27 -9.63
CA ALA A 259 -16.90 -7.81 -8.25
C ALA A 259 -15.95 -9.05 -8.21
N PRO A 260 -15.47 -9.48 -7.03
CA PRO A 260 -15.63 -8.84 -5.72
C PRO A 260 -14.67 -7.66 -5.53
N LEU A 261 -15.16 -6.59 -4.92
CA LEU A 261 -14.39 -5.40 -4.59
C LEU A 261 -14.48 -5.12 -3.09
N ARG A 262 -13.44 -4.52 -2.52
CA ARG A 262 -13.46 -3.93 -1.18
C ARG A 262 -12.90 -2.51 -1.26
N VAL A 263 -13.38 -1.64 -0.40
CA VAL A 263 -12.77 -0.33 -0.18
C VAL A 263 -11.87 -0.41 1.05
N VAL A 264 -10.65 0.06 0.89
CA VAL A 264 -9.70 0.20 2.01
C VAL A 264 -9.47 1.69 2.23
N ALA A 265 -9.79 2.19 3.42
CA ALA A 265 -9.50 3.56 3.86
C ALA A 265 -8.23 3.56 4.71
N VAL A 266 -7.26 4.42 4.39
CA VAL A 266 -5.96 4.44 5.05
C VAL A 266 -5.64 5.85 5.54
N HIS A 267 -5.26 5.94 6.80
CA HIS A 267 -4.59 7.09 7.39
C HIS A 267 -3.12 6.77 7.66
N THR A 268 -2.26 7.69 7.25
CA THR A 268 -0.82 7.56 7.49
C THR A 268 -0.31 8.82 8.17
N ARG A 269 0.42 8.66 9.26
CA ARG A 269 1.01 9.76 10.02
C ARG A 269 2.49 9.52 10.24
N ILE A 270 3.29 10.56 10.01
CA ILE A 270 4.68 10.64 10.47
C ILE A 270 4.70 11.71 11.55
N ALA A 271 5.23 11.39 12.73
CA ALA A 271 5.14 12.25 13.92
C ALA A 271 5.64 13.68 13.68
N THR A 272 6.70 13.84 12.88
CA THR A 272 7.32 15.13 12.56
C THR A 272 6.64 15.88 11.42
N GLN A 273 5.95 15.18 10.51
CA GLN A 273 5.36 15.76 9.30
C GLN A 273 4.10 14.98 8.87
N PRO A 274 2.93 15.27 9.45
CA PRO A 274 1.70 14.49 9.18
C PRO A 274 1.30 14.43 7.70
N HIS A 275 1.45 15.55 6.95
CA HIS A 275 1.13 15.62 5.52
C HIS A 275 2.07 14.80 4.64
N ALA A 276 3.35 14.68 5.02
CA ALA A 276 4.32 13.90 4.26
C ALA A 276 3.97 12.39 4.28
N GLY A 277 3.50 11.86 5.41
CA GLY A 277 3.06 10.47 5.51
C GLY A 277 1.91 10.15 4.55
N LEU A 278 0.93 11.06 4.46
CA LEU A 278 -0.21 10.92 3.56
C LEU A 278 0.21 10.89 2.08
N LEU A 279 1.07 11.82 1.68
CA LEU A 279 1.55 11.91 0.29
C LEU A 279 2.40 10.70 -0.08
N LEU A 280 3.28 10.22 0.81
CA LEU A 280 4.07 9.02 0.60
C LEU A 280 3.19 7.77 0.46
N ALA A 281 2.14 7.65 1.30
CA ALA A 281 1.20 6.55 1.17
C ALA A 281 0.44 6.62 -0.17
N PHE A 282 -0.03 7.80 -0.55
CA PHE A 282 -0.73 7.99 -1.83
C PHE A 282 0.19 7.71 -3.02
N GLU A 283 1.43 8.17 -3.00
CA GLU A 283 2.43 7.82 -4.01
C GLU A 283 2.65 6.31 -4.07
N ALA A 284 2.89 5.65 -2.94
CA ALA A 284 3.10 4.21 -2.89
C ALA A 284 1.94 3.41 -3.49
N VAL A 285 0.68 3.72 -3.15
CA VAL A 285 -0.49 3.00 -3.67
C VAL A 285 -0.75 3.30 -5.15
N THR A 286 -0.35 4.46 -5.65
CA THR A 286 -0.55 4.85 -7.06
C THR A 286 0.58 4.40 -7.97
N THR A 287 1.81 4.28 -7.49
CA THR A 287 2.94 3.68 -8.22
C THR A 287 2.95 2.16 -8.11
N GLY A 288 2.31 1.61 -7.09
CA GLY A 288 2.31 0.18 -6.75
C GLY A 288 3.49 -0.21 -5.87
N PHE A 289 3.30 -1.26 -5.11
CA PHE A 289 4.35 -1.91 -4.32
C PHE A 289 4.30 -3.42 -4.57
N GLY A 290 5.48 -4.02 -4.76
CA GLY A 290 5.59 -5.41 -5.22
C GLY A 290 5.43 -5.54 -6.74
N TRP A 291 4.90 -6.67 -7.21
CA TRP A 291 4.85 -7.05 -8.63
C TRP A 291 3.60 -6.57 -9.36
N SER A 292 2.58 -6.11 -8.64
CA SER A 292 1.33 -5.68 -9.27
C SER A 292 0.70 -4.52 -8.51
N ARG A 293 -0.16 -3.78 -9.21
CA ARG A 293 -1.01 -2.73 -8.66
C ARG A 293 -2.47 -3.17 -8.77
N PRO A 294 -2.96 -4.02 -7.83
CA PRO A 294 -4.29 -4.62 -7.95
C PRO A 294 -5.42 -3.60 -7.73
N GLY A 295 -5.18 -2.57 -6.91
CA GLY A 295 -6.17 -1.56 -6.56
C GLY A 295 -6.05 -0.27 -7.35
N ARG A 296 -7.07 0.58 -7.25
CA ARG A 296 -7.09 1.96 -7.75
C ARG A 296 -7.42 2.90 -6.61
N SER A 297 -6.68 4.00 -6.55
CA SER A 297 -6.65 4.80 -5.33
C SER A 297 -7.01 6.24 -5.57
N ALA A 298 -7.63 6.85 -4.57
CA ALA A 298 -7.94 8.27 -4.52
C ALA A 298 -7.49 8.87 -3.20
N LEU A 299 -7.14 10.13 -3.26
CA LEU A 299 -6.93 10.96 -2.08
C LEU A 299 -8.15 11.87 -1.90
N ALA A 300 -8.79 11.79 -0.73
CA ALA A 300 -9.84 12.73 -0.35
C ALA A 300 -9.61 13.19 1.10
N ALA A 301 -9.50 14.49 1.29
CA ALA A 301 -9.10 15.11 2.55
C ALA A 301 -7.78 14.50 3.08
N ASN A 302 -7.81 13.83 4.22
CA ASN A 302 -6.64 13.21 4.84
C ASN A 302 -6.65 11.67 4.74
N THR A 303 -7.47 11.11 3.84
CA THR A 303 -7.64 9.66 3.72
C THR A 303 -7.30 9.20 2.30
N VAL A 304 -6.48 8.18 2.21
CA VAL A 304 -6.25 7.44 0.97
C VAL A 304 -7.29 6.32 0.88
N TYR A 305 -8.12 6.35 -0.15
CA TYR A 305 -9.07 5.29 -0.44
C TYR A 305 -8.54 4.44 -1.59
N THR A 306 -8.66 3.13 -1.44
CA THR A 306 -8.30 2.19 -2.50
C THR A 306 -9.46 1.23 -2.75
N VAL A 307 -9.93 1.19 -3.99
CA VAL A 307 -10.85 0.14 -4.46
C VAL A 307 -9.99 -1.05 -4.86
N LEU A 308 -10.09 -2.12 -4.08
CA LEU A 308 -9.22 -3.30 -4.18
C LEU A 308 -10.03 -4.52 -4.58
N PRO A 309 -9.67 -5.26 -5.66
CA PRO A 309 -10.19 -6.59 -5.91
C PRO A 309 -9.75 -7.55 -4.81
N ALA A 310 -10.68 -7.92 -3.93
CA ALA A 310 -10.41 -8.83 -2.83
C ALA A 310 -11.68 -9.58 -2.41
N GLN A 311 -11.59 -10.91 -2.29
CA GLN A 311 -12.72 -11.73 -1.88
C GLN A 311 -12.90 -11.77 -0.37
N ASP A 312 -11.80 -11.73 0.38
CA ASP A 312 -11.81 -11.82 1.83
C ASP A 312 -11.01 -10.67 2.48
N ALA A 313 -11.19 -10.50 3.78
CA ALA A 313 -10.50 -9.49 4.57
C ALA A 313 -8.99 -9.76 4.67
N ALA A 314 -8.57 -11.02 4.59
CA ALA A 314 -7.15 -11.39 4.70
C ALA A 314 -6.35 -10.86 3.51
N GLN A 315 -6.88 -10.93 2.27
CA GLN A 315 -6.26 -10.34 1.09
C GLN A 315 -6.10 -8.81 1.23
N ALA A 316 -7.13 -8.13 1.72
CA ALA A 316 -7.05 -6.69 1.95
C ALA A 316 -6.03 -6.34 3.06
N ARG A 317 -5.96 -7.11 4.13
CA ARG A 317 -4.92 -6.94 5.19
C ARG A 317 -3.52 -7.19 4.66
N GLN A 318 -3.34 -8.19 3.82
CA GLN A 318 -2.05 -8.46 3.18
C GLN A 318 -1.62 -7.26 2.31
N TRP A 319 -2.55 -6.66 1.58
CA TRP A 319 -2.28 -5.45 0.81
C TRP A 319 -1.87 -4.27 1.72
N VAL A 320 -2.58 -4.04 2.84
CA VAL A 320 -2.20 -3.00 3.83
C VAL A 320 -0.83 -3.29 4.43
N HIS A 321 -0.51 -4.55 4.72
CA HIS A 321 0.82 -4.95 5.20
C HIS A 321 1.90 -4.64 4.17
N GLY A 322 1.65 -4.93 2.89
CA GLY A 322 2.54 -4.56 1.79
C GLY A 322 2.76 -3.04 1.70
N LEU A 323 1.71 -2.24 1.85
CA LEU A 323 1.84 -0.78 1.92
C LEU A 323 2.72 -0.35 3.11
N ARG A 324 2.50 -0.93 4.29
CA ARG A 324 3.28 -0.61 5.49
C ARG A 324 4.78 -0.92 5.31
N SER A 325 5.12 -1.98 4.57
CA SER A 325 6.51 -2.40 4.37
C SER A 325 7.33 -1.47 3.47
N VAL A 326 6.68 -0.66 2.63
CA VAL A 326 7.36 0.29 1.73
C VAL A 326 7.40 1.71 2.28
N LEU A 327 6.68 1.98 3.37
CA LEU A 327 6.71 3.26 4.04
C LEU A 327 7.83 3.32 5.09
N PRO A 328 8.34 4.53 5.42
CA PRO A 328 9.34 4.68 6.47
C PRO A 328 8.90 4.03 7.79
N GLN A 329 9.83 3.43 8.54
CA GLN A 329 9.54 2.76 9.83
C GLN A 329 8.83 3.66 10.85
N GLN A 330 9.04 4.98 10.76
CA GLN A 330 8.41 5.97 11.64
C GLN A 330 6.96 6.30 11.24
N ALA A 331 6.50 5.79 10.10
CA ALA A 331 5.13 5.99 9.64
C ALA A 331 4.17 5.03 10.35
N SER A 332 3.17 5.56 11.02
CA SER A 332 2.03 4.77 11.49
C SER A 332 1.01 4.65 10.36
N VAL A 333 0.54 3.43 10.10
CA VAL A 333 -0.49 3.13 9.09
C VAL A 333 -1.69 2.54 9.79
N LEU A 334 -2.80 3.28 9.77
CA LEU A 334 -4.09 2.81 10.25
C LEU A 334 -5.00 2.60 9.05
N ALA A 335 -5.78 1.54 9.05
CA ALA A 335 -6.65 1.22 7.93
C ALA A 335 -7.98 0.62 8.39
N GLY A 336 -9.03 0.85 7.60
CA GLY A 336 -10.33 0.20 7.72
C GLY A 336 -10.72 -0.44 6.40
N ILE A 337 -11.35 -1.60 6.46
CA ILE A 337 -11.68 -2.42 5.31
C ILE A 337 -13.19 -2.62 5.26
N SER A 338 -13.82 -2.36 4.10
CA SER A 338 -15.26 -2.61 3.91
C SER A 338 -15.59 -4.10 3.84
N ALA A 339 -16.87 -4.45 3.88
CA ALA A 339 -17.35 -5.72 3.38
C ALA A 339 -17.11 -5.84 1.87
N VAL A 340 -17.32 -7.06 1.33
CA VAL A 340 -17.29 -7.29 -0.12
C VAL A 340 -18.45 -6.54 -0.78
N ALA A 341 -18.16 -5.87 -1.88
CA ALA A 341 -19.11 -5.01 -2.59
C ALA A 341 -19.05 -5.23 -4.11
N GLY A 342 -20.18 -5.05 -4.74
CA GLY A 342 -20.26 -4.79 -6.19
C GLY A 342 -20.11 -3.31 -6.49
N VAL A 343 -20.05 -2.98 -7.78
CA VAL A 343 -19.83 -1.60 -8.23
C VAL A 343 -20.88 -0.62 -7.68
N ALA A 344 -22.14 -1.01 -7.65
CA ALA A 344 -23.24 -0.16 -7.15
C ALA A 344 -23.18 0.08 -5.63
N GLU A 345 -22.45 -0.74 -4.91
CA GLU A 345 -22.33 -0.70 -3.45
C GLU A 345 -21.08 0.06 -2.97
N LEU A 346 -20.19 0.49 -3.88
CA LEU A 346 -18.95 1.18 -3.53
C LEU A 346 -19.13 2.41 -2.60
N PRO A 347 -20.19 3.23 -2.74
CA PRO A 347 -20.45 4.33 -1.81
C PRO A 347 -20.77 3.87 -0.38
N THR A 348 -21.41 2.70 -0.26
CA THR A 348 -21.66 2.07 1.04
C THR A 348 -20.38 1.47 1.60
N ALA A 349 -19.62 0.76 0.76
CA ALA A 349 -18.33 0.19 1.12
C ALA A 349 -17.32 1.26 1.60
N ARG A 350 -17.34 2.46 1.02
CA ARG A 350 -16.55 3.59 1.52
C ARG A 350 -16.90 3.92 2.97
N ARG A 351 -18.18 4.08 3.27
CA ARG A 351 -18.64 4.39 4.65
C ARG A 351 -18.26 3.29 5.63
N GLU A 352 -18.40 2.04 5.23
CA GLU A 352 -17.97 0.90 6.03
C GLU A 352 -16.46 0.92 6.33
N ALA A 353 -15.63 1.21 5.32
CA ALA A 353 -14.20 1.36 5.50
C ALA A 353 -13.83 2.54 6.41
N GLU A 354 -14.54 3.67 6.31
CA GLU A 354 -14.35 4.84 7.18
C GLU A 354 -14.69 4.51 8.65
N GLU A 355 -15.75 3.75 8.89
CA GLU A 355 -16.13 3.32 10.23
C GLU A 355 -15.12 2.33 10.84
N CYS A 356 -14.64 1.37 10.03
CA CYS A 356 -13.56 0.47 10.42
C CYS A 356 -12.26 1.24 10.71
N LEU A 357 -11.92 2.23 9.89
CA LEU A 357 -10.77 3.09 10.14
C LEU A 357 -10.89 3.85 11.46
N ALA A 358 -12.06 4.44 11.71
CA ALA A 358 -12.34 5.14 12.97
C ALA A 358 -12.32 4.21 14.19
N LEU A 359 -12.66 2.92 14.00
CA LEU A 359 -12.50 1.90 15.03
C LEU A 359 -11.02 1.60 15.30
N HIS A 360 -10.22 1.44 14.25
CA HIS A 360 -8.76 1.22 14.35
C HIS A 360 -8.04 2.40 15.01
N GLU A 361 -8.47 3.64 14.73
CA GLU A 361 -7.90 4.85 15.33
C GLU A 361 -8.18 4.98 16.84
N ALA A 362 -9.33 4.45 17.29
CA ALA A 362 -9.71 4.49 18.69
C ALA A 362 -9.15 3.32 19.51
N GLY A 363 -8.73 2.24 18.85
CA GLY A 363 -8.18 1.03 19.46
C GLY A 363 -6.66 1.02 19.56
N PRO A 364 -6.08 -0.10 20.02
CA PRO A 364 -4.64 -0.32 19.95
C PRO A 364 -4.16 -0.34 18.50
N HIS A 365 -3.09 0.40 18.17
CA HIS A 365 -2.59 0.55 16.80
C HIS A 365 -1.79 -0.65 16.28
N ASP A 366 -1.50 -1.63 17.11
CA ASP A 366 -0.77 -2.85 16.79
C ASP A 366 -1.67 -4.01 16.35
N ILE A 367 -3.00 -3.81 16.38
CA ILE A 367 -3.96 -4.80 15.92
C ILE A 367 -4.07 -4.82 14.38
N ALA A 368 -4.57 -5.94 13.85
CA ALA A 368 -4.87 -6.04 12.43
C ALA A 368 -5.99 -5.06 12.03
N PRO A 369 -5.94 -4.44 10.83
CA PRO A 369 -6.99 -3.55 10.35
C PRO A 369 -8.38 -4.21 10.44
N PRO A 370 -9.37 -3.55 11.09
CA PRO A 370 -10.73 -4.06 11.19
C PRO A 370 -11.37 -4.18 9.81
N ALA A 371 -12.15 -5.24 9.59
CA ALA A 371 -12.98 -5.43 8.42
C ALA A 371 -14.46 -5.46 8.82
N TYR A 372 -15.30 -4.81 8.03
CA TYR A 372 -16.70 -4.59 8.37
C TYR A 372 -17.50 -5.88 8.58
N ASP A 373 -17.23 -6.91 7.77
CA ASP A 373 -17.86 -8.23 7.89
C ASP A 373 -17.47 -8.99 9.16
N GLU A 374 -16.38 -8.61 9.82
CA GLU A 374 -15.90 -9.20 11.07
C GLU A 374 -16.21 -8.34 12.31
N ALA A 375 -16.29 -7.01 12.16
CA ALA A 375 -16.43 -6.03 13.24
C ALA A 375 -17.78 -5.27 13.21
N TRP A 376 -18.77 -5.80 12.51
CA TRP A 376 -20.07 -5.12 12.29
C TRP A 376 -20.81 -4.80 13.61
N ASP A 377 -20.71 -5.68 14.59
CA ASP A 377 -21.35 -5.54 15.90
C ASP A 377 -20.73 -4.39 16.70
N GLU A 378 -19.40 -4.28 16.71
CA GLU A 378 -18.68 -3.18 17.36
C GLU A 378 -18.98 -1.84 16.68
N ILE A 379 -19.07 -1.83 15.35
CA ILE A 379 -19.46 -0.65 14.57
C ILE A 379 -20.89 -0.21 14.90
N VAL A 380 -21.83 -1.15 14.98
CA VAL A 380 -23.23 -0.84 15.37
C VAL A 380 -23.28 -0.22 16.77
N LEU A 381 -22.57 -0.81 17.74
CA LEU A 381 -22.48 -0.27 19.09
C LEU A 381 -21.87 1.14 19.11
N ARG A 382 -20.81 1.37 18.32
CA ARG A 382 -20.18 2.68 18.19
C ARG A 382 -21.11 3.73 17.56
N ARG A 383 -21.89 3.36 16.53
CA ARG A 383 -22.92 4.25 15.94
C ARG A 383 -23.95 4.66 17.00
N LEU A 384 -24.43 3.70 17.79
CA LEU A 384 -25.37 3.96 18.87
C LEU A 384 -24.78 4.88 19.94
N TYR A 385 -23.53 4.65 20.31
CA TYR A 385 -22.80 5.51 21.25
C TYR A 385 -22.63 6.94 20.71
N THR A 386 -22.22 7.10 19.45
CA THR A 386 -22.05 8.43 18.83
C THR A 386 -23.38 9.17 18.73
N ALA A 387 -24.46 8.47 18.36
CA ALA A 387 -25.80 9.02 18.34
C ALA A 387 -26.29 9.44 19.77
N ALA A 388 -25.97 8.65 20.75
CA ALA A 388 -26.28 8.95 22.14
C ALA A 388 -25.54 10.20 22.66
N ARG A 389 -24.29 10.40 22.25
CA ARG A 389 -23.50 11.60 22.61
C ARG A 389 -23.93 12.86 21.89
N SER A 390 -24.32 12.76 20.63
CA SER A 390 -24.76 13.91 19.82
C SER A 390 -26.16 14.36 20.15
N GLY A 391 -27.03 13.42 20.57
CA GLY A 391 -28.32 13.70 21.16
C GLY A 391 -28.18 13.73 22.68
N ARG A 392 -28.63 14.78 23.33
CA ARG A 392 -28.66 14.88 24.82
C ARG A 392 -29.24 13.59 25.41
N ILE A 393 -28.37 12.69 25.91
CA ILE A 393 -28.79 11.50 26.62
C ILE A 393 -29.57 12.01 27.83
N PRO A 394 -30.85 11.64 28.05
CA PRO A 394 -31.54 12.00 29.23
C PRO A 394 -30.75 11.50 30.45
N ALA A 395 -30.38 12.41 31.35
CA ALA A 395 -29.74 12.02 32.60
C ALA A 395 -30.71 11.28 33.54
N ARG A 396 -31.80 10.76 32.99
CA ARG A 396 -32.90 10.08 33.68
C ARG A 396 -33.20 8.78 32.96
N GLY A 397 -33.34 7.72 33.72
CA GLY A 397 -33.66 6.37 33.25
C GLY A 397 -33.11 5.33 34.21
N PRO A 398 -33.58 4.07 34.12
CA PRO A 398 -33.21 3.04 35.08
C PRO A 398 -31.71 2.83 35.25
N VAL A 399 -30.94 2.82 34.15
CA VAL A 399 -29.49 2.63 34.22
C VAL A 399 -28.78 3.85 34.80
N ALA A 400 -29.26 5.08 34.48
CA ALA A 400 -28.72 6.31 35.05
C ALA A 400 -28.99 6.39 36.55
N GLU A 401 -30.18 5.97 36.99
CA GLU A 401 -30.55 5.91 38.40
C GLU A 401 -29.68 4.91 39.18
N LEU A 402 -29.40 3.73 38.60
CA LEU A 402 -28.48 2.77 39.20
C LEU A 402 -27.05 3.30 39.28
N ARG A 403 -26.55 4.00 38.25
CA ARG A 403 -25.23 4.65 38.29
C ARG A 403 -25.13 5.68 39.42
N ASN A 404 -26.18 6.50 39.56
CA ASN A 404 -26.23 7.49 40.65
C ASN A 404 -26.28 6.80 42.02
N HIS A 405 -27.06 5.72 42.16
CA HIS A 405 -27.14 4.94 43.39
C HIS A 405 -25.77 4.33 43.73
N ASP A 406 -25.09 3.72 42.76
CA ASP A 406 -23.75 3.15 42.93
C ASP A 406 -22.75 4.22 43.39
N ALA A 407 -22.78 5.41 42.76
CA ALA A 407 -21.90 6.52 43.11
C ALA A 407 -22.12 7.05 44.53
N VAL A 408 -23.36 7.08 44.99
CA VAL A 408 -23.74 7.60 46.33
C VAL A 408 -23.54 6.55 47.44
N HIS A 409 -23.88 5.30 47.16
CA HIS A 409 -23.95 4.24 48.18
C HIS A 409 -22.84 3.18 48.06
N GLY A 410 -21.96 3.29 47.05
CA GLY A 410 -20.87 2.33 46.81
C GLY A 410 -21.36 0.92 46.45
N THR A 411 -22.56 0.83 45.86
CA THR A 411 -23.17 -0.45 45.48
C THR A 411 -22.66 -0.89 44.08
N PRO A 412 -22.58 -2.19 43.78
CA PRO A 412 -22.14 -2.69 42.47
C PRO A 412 -23.34 -3.06 41.57
N TYR A 413 -24.38 -2.23 41.52
CA TYR A 413 -25.63 -2.57 40.83
C TYR A 413 -25.47 -2.53 39.31
N VAL A 414 -24.77 -1.54 38.76
CA VAL A 414 -24.51 -1.45 37.33
C VAL A 414 -23.68 -2.66 36.85
N ALA A 415 -22.63 -3.04 37.58
CA ALA A 415 -21.84 -4.24 37.27
C ALA A 415 -22.69 -5.52 37.39
N THR A 416 -23.58 -5.58 38.35
CA THR A 416 -24.50 -6.72 38.55
C THR A 416 -25.50 -6.83 37.40
N LEU A 417 -26.11 -5.73 36.97
CA LEU A 417 -27.03 -5.68 35.83
C LEU A 417 -26.36 -6.15 34.57
N ARG A 418 -25.14 -5.62 34.30
CA ARG A 418 -24.33 -6.03 33.15
C ARG A 418 -24.08 -7.52 33.14
N ALA A 419 -23.47 -8.08 34.18
CA ALA A 419 -23.16 -9.50 34.26
C ALA A 419 -24.39 -10.38 34.05
N TRP A 420 -25.58 -9.95 34.54
CA TRP A 420 -26.81 -10.67 34.34
C TRP A 420 -27.32 -10.59 32.89
N LEU A 421 -27.26 -9.42 32.25
CA LEU A 421 -27.67 -9.24 30.87
C LEU A 421 -26.71 -10.02 29.90
N ASP A 422 -25.42 -9.93 30.14
CA ASP A 422 -24.40 -10.67 29.36
C ASP A 422 -24.52 -12.19 29.52
N ALA A 423 -25.02 -12.65 30.67
CA ALA A 423 -25.35 -14.04 30.91
C ALA A 423 -26.77 -14.42 30.42
N GLN A 424 -27.44 -13.52 29.68
CA GLN A 424 -28.81 -13.72 29.16
C GLN A 424 -29.84 -14.11 30.23
N GLY A 425 -29.68 -13.60 31.45
CA GLY A 425 -30.54 -13.89 32.58
C GLY A 425 -30.16 -15.13 33.41
N ASP A 426 -29.12 -15.84 33.03
CA ASP A 426 -28.63 -16.98 33.83
C ASP A 426 -27.88 -16.49 35.08
N LEU A 427 -28.48 -16.79 36.25
CA LEU A 427 -27.95 -16.35 37.52
C LEU A 427 -26.63 -17.02 37.91
N ALA A 428 -26.46 -18.29 37.57
CA ALA A 428 -25.22 -19.01 37.88
C ALA A 428 -24.04 -18.45 37.11
N ARG A 429 -24.19 -18.28 35.79
CA ARG A 429 -23.18 -17.66 34.92
C ARG A 429 -22.88 -16.22 35.29
N ALA A 430 -23.89 -15.44 35.65
CA ALA A 430 -23.70 -14.06 36.11
C ALA A 430 -22.94 -13.99 37.43
N ALA A 431 -23.24 -14.89 38.39
CA ALA A 431 -22.59 -15.01 39.68
C ALA A 431 -21.08 -15.39 39.50
N GLU A 432 -20.81 -16.36 38.65
CA GLU A 432 -19.45 -16.78 38.29
C GLU A 432 -18.61 -15.61 37.74
N ARG A 433 -19.17 -14.84 36.79
CA ARG A 433 -18.48 -13.66 36.19
C ARG A 433 -18.10 -12.61 37.24
N LEU A 434 -18.91 -12.44 38.27
CA LEU A 434 -18.65 -11.48 39.36
C LEU A 434 -17.94 -12.10 40.56
N SER A 435 -17.60 -13.40 40.50
CA SER A 435 -17.00 -14.14 41.62
C SER A 435 -17.85 -14.01 42.94
N VAL A 436 -19.19 -14.10 42.81
CA VAL A 436 -20.11 -14.05 43.94
C VAL A 436 -21.02 -15.27 43.93
N HIS A 437 -21.69 -15.52 45.05
CA HIS A 437 -22.69 -16.58 45.15
C HIS A 437 -24.02 -16.17 44.44
N GLU A 438 -24.74 -17.14 43.84
CA GLU A 438 -26.04 -16.88 43.20
C GLU A 438 -27.06 -16.16 44.10
N ASN A 439 -27.09 -16.49 45.39
CA ASN A 439 -27.97 -15.80 46.34
C ASN A 439 -27.65 -14.30 46.45
N THR A 440 -26.38 -13.94 46.33
CA THR A 440 -25.96 -12.52 46.29
C THR A 440 -26.46 -11.86 45.01
N MET A 441 -26.41 -12.56 43.86
CA MET A 441 -27.00 -12.05 42.62
C MET A 441 -28.50 -11.80 42.75
N ARG A 442 -29.25 -12.80 43.25
CA ARG A 442 -30.71 -12.64 43.49
C ARG A 442 -31.02 -11.47 44.43
N TYR A 443 -30.23 -11.35 45.50
CA TYR A 443 -30.38 -10.25 46.44
C TYR A 443 -30.14 -8.90 45.77
N ARG A 444 -29.06 -8.76 45.02
CA ARG A 444 -28.72 -7.51 44.34
C ARG A 444 -29.78 -7.14 43.29
N LEU A 445 -30.23 -8.08 42.46
CA LEU A 445 -31.28 -7.84 41.46
C LEU A 445 -32.60 -7.38 42.10
N ARG A 446 -32.99 -7.99 43.22
CA ARG A 446 -34.16 -7.54 43.98
C ARG A 446 -34.00 -6.13 44.53
N LYS A 447 -32.83 -5.82 45.10
CA LYS A 447 -32.50 -4.48 45.60
C LYS A 447 -32.44 -3.41 44.51
N MET A 448 -31.96 -3.76 43.34
CA MET A 448 -31.99 -2.86 42.17
C MET A 448 -33.44 -2.53 41.77
N ALA A 449 -34.35 -3.50 41.81
CA ALA A 449 -35.76 -3.27 41.50
C ALA A 449 -36.47 -2.36 42.55
N GLU A 450 -35.94 -2.25 43.79
CA GLU A 450 -36.38 -1.28 44.77
C GLU A 450 -35.88 0.15 44.46
N VAL A 451 -34.73 0.30 43.78
CA VAL A 451 -34.18 1.59 43.38
C VAL A 451 -34.92 2.14 42.16
N THR A 452 -35.12 1.28 41.15
CA THR A 452 -35.75 1.68 39.89
C THR A 452 -36.40 0.47 39.18
N PRO A 453 -37.58 0.66 38.54
CA PRO A 453 -38.24 -0.41 37.80
C PRO A 453 -37.51 -0.71 36.51
N LEU A 454 -36.73 -1.79 36.47
CA LEU A 454 -35.90 -2.17 35.33
C LEU A 454 -36.66 -2.89 34.20
N GLY A 455 -37.79 -3.51 34.51
CA GLY A 455 -38.58 -4.27 33.53
C GLY A 455 -37.85 -5.44 32.90
N LEU A 456 -36.98 -6.14 33.66
CA LEU A 456 -36.07 -7.17 33.12
C LEU A 456 -36.78 -8.41 32.54
N ASP A 457 -38.07 -8.57 32.79
CA ASP A 457 -38.90 -9.62 32.18
C ASP A 457 -39.26 -9.29 30.72
N ASP A 458 -39.22 -8.02 30.31
CA ASP A 458 -39.49 -7.59 28.97
C ASP A 458 -38.17 -7.59 28.13
N ALA A 459 -38.23 -8.28 26.99
CA ALA A 459 -37.06 -8.36 26.07
C ALA A 459 -36.64 -6.99 25.52
N ARG A 460 -37.60 -6.08 25.30
CA ARG A 460 -37.34 -4.72 24.82
C ARG A 460 -36.63 -3.87 25.87
N ALA A 461 -37.04 -3.99 27.13
CA ALA A 461 -36.40 -3.29 28.25
C ALA A 461 -34.98 -3.82 28.48
N ARG A 462 -34.78 -5.14 28.38
CA ARG A 462 -33.40 -5.74 28.42
C ARG A 462 -32.50 -5.20 27.33
N LEU A 463 -32.99 -5.18 26.08
CA LEU A 463 -32.22 -4.64 24.95
C LEU A 463 -31.85 -3.16 25.16
N ALA A 464 -32.81 -2.34 25.61
CA ALA A 464 -32.58 -0.93 25.92
C ALA A 464 -31.52 -0.75 27.01
N ALA A 465 -31.59 -1.54 28.08
CA ALA A 465 -30.60 -1.52 29.16
C ALA A 465 -29.19 -1.96 28.66
N MET A 466 -29.11 -2.98 27.78
CA MET A 466 -27.84 -3.41 27.16
C MET A 466 -27.24 -2.30 26.32
N ILE A 467 -28.02 -1.62 25.48
CA ILE A 467 -27.59 -0.50 24.65
C ILE A 467 -27.08 0.66 25.54
N GLU A 468 -27.80 1.01 26.56
CA GLU A 468 -27.46 2.12 27.48
C GLU A 468 -26.18 1.82 28.29
N LEU A 469 -25.99 0.56 28.70
CA LEU A 469 -24.75 0.09 29.32
C LEU A 469 -23.57 0.11 28.34
N ALA A 470 -23.74 -0.42 27.16
CA ALA A 470 -22.69 -0.44 26.11
C ALA A 470 -22.28 0.99 25.71
N ALA A 471 -23.25 1.89 25.52
CA ALA A 471 -22.96 3.29 25.22
C ALA A 471 -22.20 4.01 26.37
N GLY A 472 -22.42 3.61 27.61
CA GLY A 472 -21.71 4.16 28.77
C GLY A 472 -20.25 3.70 28.87
N ASP A 473 -19.91 2.50 28.39
CA ASP A 473 -18.55 1.95 28.49
C ASP A 473 -17.60 2.54 27.46
N LEU A 474 -18.09 2.77 26.25
CA LEU A 474 -17.31 3.43 25.21
C LEU A 474 -16.85 4.84 25.62
N SER A 475 -17.49 5.44 26.64
CA SER A 475 -17.02 6.69 27.24
C SER A 475 -15.66 6.55 27.99
N ALA A 476 -15.25 5.35 28.34
CA ALA A 476 -13.96 5.08 28.99
C ALA A 476 -12.80 5.09 27.98
N PHE A 477 -13.04 4.88 26.69
CA PHE A 477 -12.05 4.94 25.62
C PHE A 477 -11.75 6.36 25.12
N ASP A 478 -12.57 7.35 25.51
CA ASP A 478 -12.46 8.76 25.10
C ASP A 478 -11.74 9.64 26.14
N LYS A 479 -11.04 9.07 27.12
CA LYS A 479 -10.18 9.86 28.00
C LYS A 479 -8.82 10.03 27.33
N PRO A 480 -8.37 11.29 27.13
CA PRO A 480 -7.12 11.64 26.50
C PRO A 480 -5.90 11.09 27.23
#